data_812b87e502ef6f09e55697a4a2149d02
#
_entry.id   812b87e502ef6f09e55697a4a2149d02
#
_cell.length_a   1.000
_cell.length_b   1.000
_cell.length_c   1.000
_cell.angle_alpha   90.00
_cell.angle_beta   90.00
_cell.angle_gamma   90.00
#
_symmetry.space_group_name_H-M   'P 1'
#
loop_
_entity.id
_entity.type
_entity.pdbx_description
1 polymer ?
#
loop_
_entity_poly.entity_id
_entity_poly.type
_entity_poly.pdbx_seq_one_letter_code
_entity_poly.pdbx_strand_id
1 'polypeptide(L)'
;MNSAFGKIAVGQILLIICCIFYLIWWSISYRPGIEVNRAGGLNGILLMITAFCGLAGVFVSIYGANVIPKTGRMKIAGGQAVIGWSLLYVILLIITRFIFHRQVTTELLLITGWAALEITVISSLDGAGKLSDTRFFILLAVIAAAVVVSMILYVLYYRMEEMKAFYAAMVPLITEAISMAAVLLVTLI
;
A
#
# COMPACT_ATOMS: atom_id res chain seq x y z
N MET A 1 -3.50 12.73 22.83
CA MET A 1 -3.14 11.69 21.84
C MET A 1 -1.64 11.44 21.93
N ASN A 2 -1.19 10.22 22.24
CA ASN A 2 0.25 9.94 22.33
C ASN A 2 0.92 10.31 20.99
N SER A 3 2.01 11.04 21.03
CA SER A 3 2.66 11.58 19.81
C SER A 3 3.01 10.48 18.77
N ALA A 4 3.20 9.24 19.22
CA ALA A 4 3.49 8.09 18.35
C ALA A 4 2.27 7.65 17.50
N PHE A 5 1.07 7.54 18.10
CA PHE A 5 -0.16 7.23 17.36
C PHE A 5 -0.51 8.33 16.36
N GLY A 6 -0.28 9.61 16.77
CA GLY A 6 -0.43 10.75 15.86
C GLY A 6 0.47 10.65 14.63
N LYS A 7 1.71 10.14 14.76
CA LYS A 7 2.63 9.94 13.64
C LYS A 7 2.12 8.86 12.69
N ILE A 8 1.64 7.71 13.22
CA ILE A 8 1.03 6.67 12.37
C ILE A 8 -0.17 7.25 11.62
N ALA A 9 -1.07 7.97 12.30
CA ALA A 9 -2.23 8.58 11.67
C ALA A 9 -1.84 9.56 10.54
N VAL A 10 -0.86 10.43 10.79
CA VAL A 10 -0.33 11.36 9.76
C VAL A 10 0.28 10.58 8.59
N GLY A 11 1.05 9.52 8.86
CA GLY A 11 1.63 8.68 7.83
C GLY A 11 0.57 8.02 6.95
N GLN A 12 -0.49 7.45 7.56
CA GLN A 12 -1.61 6.85 6.82
C GLN A 12 -2.38 7.88 5.99
N ILE A 13 -2.61 9.09 6.52
CA ILE A 13 -3.23 10.19 5.77
C ILE A 13 -2.39 10.57 4.53
N LEU A 14 -1.07 10.70 4.69
CA LEU A 14 -0.17 11.00 3.58
C LEU A 14 -0.18 9.92 2.50
N LEU A 15 -0.24 8.65 2.88
CA LEU A 15 -0.35 7.52 1.95
C LEU A 15 -1.68 7.51 1.21
N ILE A 16 -2.79 7.79 1.89
CA ILE A 16 -4.11 7.94 1.25
C ILE A 16 -4.08 9.11 0.24
N ILE A 17 -3.50 10.24 0.63
CA ILE A 17 -3.32 11.40 -0.27
C ILE A 17 -2.48 11.00 -1.48
N CYS A 18 -1.39 10.25 -1.28
CA CYS A 18 -0.56 9.71 -2.35
C CYS A 18 -1.40 8.89 -3.35
N CYS A 19 -2.23 7.96 -2.87
CA CYS A 19 -3.12 7.17 -3.72
C CYS A 19 -4.10 8.03 -4.50
N ILE A 20 -4.69 9.05 -3.88
CA ILE A 20 -5.64 9.96 -4.54
C ILE A 20 -4.95 10.74 -5.67
N PHE A 21 -3.78 11.34 -5.41
CA PHE A 21 -3.04 12.08 -6.44
C PHE A 21 -2.53 11.18 -7.55
N TYR A 22 -2.12 9.94 -7.24
CA TYR A 22 -1.74 8.97 -8.26
C TYR A 22 -2.93 8.56 -9.13
N LEU A 23 -4.11 8.32 -8.55
CA LEU A 23 -5.33 8.00 -9.29
C LEU A 23 -5.75 9.16 -10.21
N ILE A 24 -5.64 10.40 -9.74
CA ILE A 24 -5.91 11.59 -10.57
C ILE A 24 -4.90 11.64 -11.74
N TRP A 25 -3.61 11.50 -11.43
CA TRP A 25 -2.57 11.48 -12.46
C TRP A 25 -2.79 10.36 -13.48
N TRP A 26 -3.09 9.13 -13.02
CA TRP A 26 -3.38 8.00 -13.88
C TRP A 26 -4.57 8.28 -14.80
N SER A 27 -5.66 8.82 -14.23
CA SER A 27 -6.88 9.14 -14.96
C SER A 27 -6.68 10.19 -16.06
N ILE A 28 -5.75 11.14 -15.85
CA ILE A 28 -5.42 12.16 -16.84
C ILE A 28 -4.44 11.61 -17.89
N SER A 29 -3.43 10.84 -17.45
CA SER A 29 -2.29 10.48 -18.32
C SER A 29 -2.51 9.25 -19.19
N TYR A 30 -3.41 8.34 -18.78
CA TYR A 30 -3.54 7.01 -19.43
C TYR A 30 -4.96 6.70 -19.90
N ARG A 31 -5.88 7.65 -19.86
CA ARG A 31 -7.25 7.39 -20.35
C ARG A 31 -7.22 7.10 -21.85
N PRO A 32 -7.74 5.94 -22.31
CA PRO A 32 -7.79 5.60 -23.72
C PRO A 32 -8.64 6.59 -24.53
N GLY A 33 -8.20 6.88 -25.75
CA GLY A 33 -8.93 7.78 -26.69
C GLY A 33 -8.71 9.27 -26.44
N ILE A 34 -7.86 9.67 -25.46
CA ILE A 34 -7.49 11.06 -25.24
C ILE A 34 -6.00 11.23 -25.50
N GLU A 35 -5.66 12.06 -26.49
CA GLU A 35 -4.27 12.51 -26.67
C GLU A 35 -3.92 13.52 -25.58
N VAL A 36 -3.16 13.07 -24.60
CA VAL A 36 -2.68 13.94 -23.50
C VAL A 36 -1.20 14.24 -23.72
N ASN A 37 -0.86 15.52 -23.61
CA ASN A 37 0.55 15.91 -23.50
C ASN A 37 1.13 15.43 -22.18
N ARG A 38 1.67 14.19 -22.16
CA ARG A 38 2.27 13.56 -20.98
C ARG A 38 3.43 14.34 -20.38
N ALA A 39 4.06 15.22 -21.16
CA ALA A 39 5.12 16.11 -20.73
C ALA A 39 4.61 17.44 -20.13
N GLY A 40 3.31 17.64 -20.04
CA GLY A 40 2.72 18.85 -19.48
C GLY A 40 3.10 19.07 -18.00
N GLY A 41 3.31 20.31 -17.60
CA GLY A 41 3.75 20.68 -16.25
C GLY A 41 2.84 20.15 -15.15
N LEU A 42 1.53 20.05 -15.39
CA LEU A 42 0.55 19.49 -14.43
C LEU A 42 0.84 18.01 -14.11
N ASN A 43 1.17 17.19 -15.11
CA ASN A 43 1.50 15.78 -14.90
C ASN A 43 2.75 15.60 -14.02
N GLY A 44 3.77 16.42 -14.25
CA GLY A 44 4.98 16.44 -13.42
C GLY A 44 4.71 16.82 -11.98
N ILE A 45 3.88 17.86 -11.77
CA ILE A 45 3.49 18.32 -10.43
C ILE A 45 2.72 17.22 -9.68
N LEU A 46 1.75 16.60 -10.31
CA LEU A 46 0.98 15.49 -9.70
C LEU A 46 1.88 14.33 -9.28
N LEU A 47 2.81 13.93 -10.13
CA LEU A 47 3.79 12.87 -9.80
C LEU A 47 4.72 13.28 -8.66
N MET A 48 5.19 14.53 -8.62
CA MET A 48 6.04 15.01 -7.52
C MET A 48 5.27 15.00 -6.20
N ILE A 49 4.01 15.46 -6.17
CA ILE A 49 3.18 15.42 -4.98
C ILE A 49 2.98 13.96 -4.54
N THR A 50 2.66 13.06 -5.48
CA THR A 50 2.49 11.64 -5.21
C THR A 50 3.75 11.04 -4.58
N ALA A 51 4.91 11.26 -5.18
CA ALA A 51 6.18 10.74 -4.69
C ALA A 51 6.53 11.30 -3.30
N PHE A 52 6.35 12.60 -3.10
CA PHE A 52 6.62 13.24 -1.81
C PHE A 52 5.68 12.70 -0.71
N CYS A 53 4.36 12.64 -0.97
CA CYS A 53 3.39 12.11 -0.02
C CYS A 53 3.62 10.64 0.28
N GLY A 54 3.95 9.83 -0.75
CA GLY A 54 4.26 8.42 -0.58
C GLY A 54 5.49 8.19 0.29
N LEU A 55 6.61 8.81 -0.05
CA LEU A 55 7.85 8.68 0.74
C LEU A 55 7.67 9.20 2.17
N ALA A 56 7.13 10.42 2.33
CA ALA A 56 6.88 10.98 3.65
C ALA A 56 5.92 10.10 4.47
N GLY A 57 4.85 9.58 3.85
CA GLY A 57 3.89 8.69 4.49
C GLY A 57 4.53 7.40 5.01
N VAL A 58 5.36 6.75 4.18
CA VAL A 58 6.13 5.55 4.58
C VAL A 58 7.05 5.86 5.77
N PHE A 59 7.89 6.90 5.66
CA PHE A 59 8.83 7.26 6.72
C PHE A 59 8.13 7.60 8.03
N VAL A 60 7.06 8.40 7.98
CA VAL A 60 6.32 8.82 9.18
C VAL A 60 5.58 7.63 9.81
N SER A 61 5.01 6.73 9.01
CA SER A 61 4.35 5.51 9.51
C SER A 61 5.34 4.57 10.19
N ILE A 62 6.49 4.28 9.56
CA ILE A 62 7.55 3.43 10.13
C ILE A 62 8.09 4.07 11.41
N TYR A 63 8.38 5.37 11.39
CA TYR A 63 8.86 6.07 12.57
C TYR A 63 7.84 6.01 13.72
N GLY A 64 6.56 6.25 13.43
CA GLY A 64 5.47 6.12 14.41
C GLY A 64 5.40 4.71 15.00
N ALA A 65 5.44 3.68 14.15
CA ALA A 65 5.41 2.28 14.55
C ALA A 65 6.60 1.86 15.42
N ASN A 66 7.79 2.45 15.21
CA ASN A 66 8.98 2.15 16.00
C ASN A 66 9.00 2.86 17.36
N VAL A 67 8.44 4.06 17.44
CA VAL A 67 8.45 4.89 18.69
C VAL A 67 7.30 4.52 19.62
N ILE A 68 6.32 3.76 19.16
CA ILE A 68 5.18 3.33 19.98
C ILE A 68 5.66 2.46 21.16
N PRO A 69 5.28 2.76 22.41
CA PRO A 69 5.61 1.90 23.55
C PRO A 69 4.91 0.54 23.38
N LYS A 70 5.68 -0.53 23.40
CA LYS A 70 5.17 -1.89 23.31
C LYS A 70 4.97 -2.44 24.71
N THR A 71 3.72 -2.60 25.11
CA THR A 71 3.33 -3.11 26.44
C THR A 71 3.02 -4.59 26.45
N GLY A 72 2.83 -5.18 25.28
CA GLY A 72 2.48 -6.58 25.09
C GLY A 72 3.39 -7.33 24.10
N ARG A 73 3.14 -8.63 23.94
CA ARG A 73 3.78 -9.44 22.91
C ARG A 73 3.19 -9.09 21.55
N MET A 74 4.03 -8.65 20.61
CA MET A 74 3.63 -8.50 19.22
C MET A 74 3.36 -9.87 18.60
N LYS A 75 2.24 -10.04 17.89
CA LYS A 75 1.93 -11.27 17.15
C LYS A 75 2.91 -11.51 16.01
N ILE A 76 3.33 -10.43 15.36
CA ILE A 76 4.36 -10.46 14.30
C ILE A 76 5.44 -9.47 14.70
N ALA A 77 6.62 -9.98 15.03
CA ALA A 77 7.78 -9.12 15.32
C ALA A 77 8.24 -8.41 14.03
N GLY A 78 8.73 -7.17 14.14
CA GLY A 78 9.14 -6.39 12.97
C GLY A 78 10.16 -7.10 12.06
N GLY A 79 11.11 -7.84 12.65
CA GLY A 79 12.05 -8.68 11.89
C GLY A 79 11.37 -9.82 11.12
N GLN A 80 10.34 -10.45 11.69
CA GLN A 80 9.56 -11.49 11.01
C GLN A 80 8.75 -10.91 9.86
N ALA A 81 8.19 -9.71 10.03
CA ALA A 81 7.47 -9.01 8.96
C ALA A 81 8.39 -8.71 7.77
N VAL A 82 9.61 -8.23 8.01
CA VAL A 82 10.61 -7.94 6.96
C VAL A 82 11.04 -9.22 6.25
N ILE A 83 11.35 -10.29 6.99
CA ILE A 83 11.75 -11.59 6.40
C ILE A 83 10.58 -12.16 5.60
N GLY A 84 9.36 -12.17 6.15
CA GLY A 84 8.17 -12.66 5.46
C GLY A 84 7.87 -11.88 4.18
N TRP A 85 8.00 -10.54 4.21
CA TRP A 85 7.88 -9.70 3.03
C TRP A 85 8.94 -10.02 1.98
N SER A 86 10.21 -10.14 2.38
CA SER A 86 11.30 -10.43 1.44
C SER A 86 11.11 -11.78 0.76
N LEU A 87 10.71 -12.81 1.51
CA LEU A 87 10.39 -14.13 0.97
C LEU A 87 9.18 -14.07 0.01
N LEU A 88 8.10 -13.41 0.41
CA LEU A 88 6.92 -13.23 -0.44
C LEU A 88 7.29 -12.52 -1.74
N TYR A 89 8.06 -11.43 -1.67
CA TYR A 89 8.50 -10.69 -2.85
C TYR A 89 9.32 -11.57 -3.80
N VAL A 90 10.30 -12.32 -3.27
CA VAL A 90 11.14 -13.23 -4.08
C VAL A 90 10.30 -14.34 -4.72
N ILE A 91 9.38 -14.95 -3.98
CA ILE A 91 8.47 -15.98 -4.51
C ILE A 91 7.62 -15.41 -5.64
N LEU A 92 7.00 -14.25 -5.44
CA LEU A 92 6.17 -13.59 -6.46
C LEU A 92 6.99 -13.15 -7.67
N LEU A 93 8.23 -12.72 -7.48
CA LEU A 93 9.17 -12.41 -8.56
C LEU A 93 9.45 -13.64 -9.41
N ILE A 94 9.75 -14.78 -8.77
CA ILE A 94 10.00 -16.06 -9.46
C ILE A 94 8.74 -16.51 -10.23
N ILE A 95 7.59 -16.49 -9.58
CA ILE A 95 6.30 -16.85 -10.19
C ILE A 95 6.01 -15.95 -11.40
N THR A 96 6.16 -14.63 -11.25
CA THR A 96 5.90 -13.67 -12.33
C THR A 96 6.86 -13.90 -13.51
N ARG A 97 8.13 -14.13 -13.24
CA ARG A 97 9.15 -14.29 -14.27
C ARG A 97 9.05 -15.64 -14.99
N PHE A 98 8.91 -16.74 -14.25
CA PHE A 98 9.05 -18.09 -14.80
C PHE A 98 7.72 -18.77 -15.13
N ILE A 99 6.64 -18.50 -14.37
CA ILE A 99 5.32 -19.10 -14.63
C ILE A 99 4.50 -18.22 -15.58
N PHE A 100 4.46 -16.91 -15.33
CA PHE A 100 3.69 -16.00 -16.18
C PHE A 100 4.48 -15.44 -17.35
N HIS A 101 5.80 -15.69 -17.42
CA HIS A 101 6.71 -15.19 -18.46
C HIS A 101 6.63 -13.67 -18.65
N ARG A 102 6.53 -12.90 -17.55
CA ARG A 102 6.37 -11.46 -17.57
C ARG A 102 7.59 -10.73 -17.03
N GLN A 103 7.73 -9.49 -17.48
CA GLN A 103 8.67 -8.58 -16.86
C GLN A 103 8.15 -8.19 -15.48
N VAL A 104 9.02 -8.29 -14.47
CA VAL A 104 8.72 -7.80 -13.13
C VAL A 104 8.71 -6.28 -13.17
N THR A 105 7.61 -5.68 -12.75
CA THR A 105 7.44 -4.23 -12.73
C THR A 105 7.58 -3.69 -11.30
N THR A 106 7.76 -2.38 -11.20
CA THR A 106 7.77 -1.67 -9.90
C THR A 106 6.46 -1.82 -9.15
N GLU A 107 5.35 -2.12 -9.82
CA GLU A 107 4.02 -2.36 -9.22
C GLU A 107 4.06 -3.52 -8.23
N LEU A 108 4.74 -4.63 -8.57
CA LEU A 108 4.88 -5.76 -7.65
C LEU A 108 5.59 -5.35 -6.36
N LEU A 109 6.64 -4.53 -6.47
CA LEU A 109 7.37 -3.99 -5.32
C LEU A 109 6.48 -3.07 -4.47
N LEU A 110 5.66 -2.24 -5.12
CA LEU A 110 4.75 -1.31 -4.44
C LEU A 110 3.67 -2.08 -3.67
N ILE A 111 2.99 -3.06 -4.30
CA ILE A 111 1.96 -3.88 -3.66
C ILE A 111 2.52 -4.61 -2.44
N THR A 112 3.65 -5.29 -2.61
CA THR A 112 4.25 -6.07 -1.51
C THR A 112 4.85 -5.18 -0.43
N GLY A 113 5.47 -4.06 -0.79
CA GLY A 113 6.04 -3.09 0.14
C GLY A 113 4.98 -2.39 0.98
N TRP A 114 3.87 -2.01 0.35
CA TRP A 114 2.71 -1.48 1.04
C TRP A 114 2.14 -2.51 2.05
N ALA A 115 1.94 -3.76 1.65
CA ALA A 115 1.45 -4.80 2.54
C ALA A 115 2.37 -5.01 3.76
N ALA A 116 3.68 -5.01 3.55
CA ALA A 116 4.66 -5.11 4.63
C ALA A 116 4.58 -3.93 5.59
N LEU A 117 4.40 -2.71 5.07
CA LEU A 117 4.21 -1.51 5.87
C LEU A 117 2.96 -1.63 6.75
N GLU A 118 1.82 -1.99 6.16
CA GLU A 118 0.56 -2.11 6.89
C GLU A 118 0.61 -3.21 7.95
N ILE A 119 1.19 -4.37 7.65
CA ILE A 119 1.42 -5.44 8.62
C ILE A 119 2.31 -4.95 9.78
N THR A 120 3.34 -4.16 9.48
CA THR A 120 4.22 -3.58 10.50
C THR A 120 3.46 -2.60 11.40
N VAL A 121 2.60 -1.77 10.82
CA VAL A 121 1.78 -0.79 11.54
C VAL A 121 0.77 -1.51 12.44
N ILE A 122 -0.03 -2.45 11.92
CA ILE A 122 -1.03 -3.18 12.74
C ILE A 122 -0.36 -4.01 13.84
N SER A 123 0.82 -4.60 13.57
CA SER A 123 1.57 -5.35 14.59
C SER A 123 2.10 -4.43 15.70
N SER A 124 2.50 -3.21 15.36
CA SER A 124 2.92 -2.22 16.34
C SER A 124 1.75 -1.71 17.19
N LEU A 125 0.57 -1.53 16.60
CA LEU A 125 -0.67 -1.18 17.31
C LEU A 125 -1.12 -2.32 18.23
N ASP A 126 -0.99 -3.57 17.81
CA ASP A 126 -1.26 -4.77 18.62
C ASP A 126 -0.30 -4.84 19.82
N GLY A 127 1.00 -4.68 19.60
CA GLY A 127 2.00 -4.65 20.65
C GLY A 127 1.82 -3.50 21.65
N ALA A 128 1.17 -2.42 21.25
CA ALA A 128 0.80 -1.30 22.11
C ALA A 128 -0.53 -1.52 22.87
N GLY A 129 -1.19 -2.66 22.66
CA GLY A 129 -2.49 -2.97 23.29
C GLY A 129 -3.68 -2.17 22.73
N LYS A 130 -3.51 -1.53 21.54
CA LYS A 130 -4.60 -0.78 20.88
C LYS A 130 -5.57 -1.70 20.12
N LEU A 131 -5.12 -2.89 19.74
CA LEU A 131 -5.92 -3.86 18.99
C LEU A 131 -6.35 -5.02 19.89
N SER A 132 -7.63 -5.39 19.80
CA SER A 132 -8.07 -6.71 20.24
C SER A 132 -7.68 -7.75 19.20
N ASP A 133 -7.61 -9.03 19.60
CA ASP A 133 -7.29 -10.14 18.69
C ASP A 133 -8.19 -10.13 17.47
N THR A 134 -9.49 -9.96 17.66
CA THR A 134 -10.46 -9.91 16.56
C THR A 134 -10.17 -8.76 15.59
N ARG A 135 -9.89 -7.55 16.08
CA ARG A 135 -9.57 -6.40 15.22
C ARG A 135 -8.27 -6.60 14.46
N PHE A 136 -7.26 -7.19 15.10
CA PHE A 136 -5.99 -7.52 14.44
C PHE A 136 -6.21 -8.45 13.25
N PHE A 137 -6.93 -9.57 13.45
CA PHE A 137 -7.18 -10.53 12.37
C PHE A 137 -8.10 -9.98 11.27
N ILE A 138 -9.07 -9.13 11.61
CA ILE A 138 -9.89 -8.44 10.60
C ILE A 138 -9.03 -7.53 9.72
N LEU A 139 -8.17 -6.70 10.31
CA LEU A 139 -7.29 -5.82 9.55
C LEU A 139 -6.30 -6.63 8.70
N LEU A 140 -5.73 -7.70 9.25
CA LEU A 140 -4.86 -8.60 8.50
C LEU A 140 -5.58 -9.23 7.31
N ALA A 141 -6.84 -9.66 7.48
CA ALA A 141 -7.66 -10.21 6.40
C ALA A 141 -7.97 -9.17 5.33
N VAL A 142 -8.24 -7.91 5.71
CA VAL A 142 -8.45 -6.80 4.77
C VAL A 142 -7.20 -6.54 3.93
N ILE A 143 -6.02 -6.48 4.57
CA ILE A 143 -4.74 -6.31 3.86
C ILE A 143 -4.48 -7.49 2.92
N ALA A 144 -4.67 -8.73 3.40
CA ALA A 144 -4.49 -9.93 2.58
C ALA A 144 -5.43 -9.95 1.37
N ALA A 145 -6.70 -9.58 1.56
CA ALA A 145 -7.67 -9.49 0.47
C ALA A 145 -7.25 -8.44 -0.56
N ALA A 146 -6.79 -7.26 -0.12
CA ALA A 146 -6.29 -6.21 -1.02
C ALA A 146 -5.06 -6.68 -1.82
N VAL A 147 -4.11 -7.40 -1.18
CA VAL A 147 -2.95 -8.00 -1.87
C VAL A 147 -3.40 -9.00 -2.93
N VAL A 148 -4.31 -9.91 -2.58
CA VAL A 148 -4.82 -10.94 -3.52
C VAL A 148 -5.50 -10.29 -4.72
N VAL A 149 -6.39 -9.30 -4.50
CA VAL A 149 -7.05 -8.56 -5.58
C VAL A 149 -6.02 -7.85 -6.46
N SER A 150 -5.06 -7.15 -5.85
CA SER A 150 -3.99 -6.45 -6.57
C SER A 150 -3.14 -7.40 -7.40
N MET A 151 -2.79 -8.58 -6.88
CA MET A 151 -2.02 -9.59 -7.60
C MET A 151 -2.79 -10.22 -8.76
N ILE A 152 -4.08 -10.51 -8.58
CA ILE A 152 -4.93 -11.02 -9.67
C ILE A 152 -4.99 -10.00 -10.81
N LEU A 153 -5.23 -8.73 -10.49
CA LEU A 153 -5.31 -7.67 -11.50
C LEU A 153 -3.95 -7.40 -12.15
N TYR A 154 -2.85 -7.44 -11.39
CA TYR A 154 -1.49 -7.36 -11.91
C TYR A 154 -1.22 -8.44 -12.98
N VAL A 155 -1.66 -9.68 -12.73
CA VAL A 155 -1.49 -10.78 -13.70
C VAL A 155 -2.40 -10.62 -14.91
N LEU A 156 -3.64 -10.17 -14.71
CA LEU A 156 -4.64 -10.07 -15.77
C LEU A 156 -4.49 -8.80 -16.63
N TYR A 157 -3.91 -7.73 -16.10
CA TYR A 157 -3.82 -6.41 -16.72
C TYR A 157 -3.43 -6.46 -18.22
N TYR A 158 -2.40 -7.21 -18.54
CA TYR A 158 -1.90 -7.28 -19.93
C TYR A 158 -2.72 -8.18 -20.88
N ARG A 159 -3.75 -8.85 -20.37
CA ARG A 159 -4.69 -9.67 -21.17
C ARG A 159 -6.02 -8.97 -21.38
N MET A 160 -6.18 -7.78 -20.82
CA MET A 160 -7.42 -7.01 -20.91
C MET A 160 -7.39 -6.06 -22.09
N GLU A 161 -8.56 -5.73 -22.60
CA GLU A 161 -8.77 -4.61 -23.53
C GLU A 161 -8.38 -3.30 -22.86
N GLU A 162 -7.89 -2.32 -23.63
CA GLU A 162 -7.33 -1.06 -23.10
C GLU A 162 -8.22 -0.37 -22.07
N MET A 163 -9.52 -0.25 -22.33
CA MET A 163 -10.44 0.41 -21.42
C MET A 163 -10.62 -0.39 -20.12
N LYS A 164 -10.70 -1.71 -20.19
CA LYS A 164 -10.79 -2.59 -19.02
C LYS A 164 -9.48 -2.55 -18.21
N ALA A 165 -8.34 -2.59 -18.90
CA ALA A 165 -7.02 -2.49 -18.28
C ALA A 165 -6.85 -1.15 -17.55
N PHE A 166 -7.32 -0.05 -18.15
CA PHE A 166 -7.29 1.28 -17.53
C PHE A 166 -7.99 1.31 -16.18
N TYR A 167 -9.22 0.78 -16.08
CA TYR A 167 -9.95 0.71 -14.82
C TYR A 167 -9.38 -0.33 -13.86
N ALA A 168 -8.93 -1.48 -14.37
CA ALA A 168 -8.34 -2.53 -13.56
C ALA A 168 -7.07 -2.04 -12.83
N ALA A 169 -6.26 -1.20 -13.46
CA ALA A 169 -5.07 -0.62 -12.84
C ALA A 169 -5.36 0.34 -11.67
N MET A 170 -6.58 0.89 -11.58
CA MET A 170 -6.97 1.76 -10.47
C MET A 170 -7.39 0.98 -9.21
N VAL A 171 -7.88 -0.26 -9.39
CA VAL A 171 -8.45 -1.05 -8.28
C VAL A 171 -7.43 -1.37 -7.18
N PRO A 172 -6.17 -1.76 -7.46
CA PRO A 172 -5.16 -1.97 -6.42
C PRO A 172 -5.02 -0.75 -5.50
N LEU A 173 -4.84 0.43 -6.07
CA LEU A 173 -4.69 1.68 -5.31
C LEU A 173 -5.93 2.02 -4.48
N ILE A 174 -7.12 1.74 -5.00
CA ILE A 174 -8.38 1.95 -4.27
C ILE A 174 -8.47 0.99 -3.08
N THR A 175 -8.17 -0.29 -3.29
CA THR A 175 -8.21 -1.30 -2.20
C THR A 175 -7.15 -1.04 -1.15
N GLU A 176 -5.96 -0.60 -1.54
CA GLU A 176 -4.90 -0.17 -0.63
C GLU A 176 -5.33 1.07 0.18
N ALA A 177 -5.89 2.09 -0.46
CA ALA A 177 -6.40 3.28 0.22
C ALA A 177 -7.53 2.95 1.23
N ILE A 178 -8.43 2.01 0.89
CA ILE A 178 -9.47 1.54 1.80
C ILE A 178 -8.87 0.85 3.02
N SER A 179 -7.85 0.00 2.83
CA SER A 179 -7.21 -0.69 3.95
C SER A 179 -6.45 0.29 4.85
N MET A 180 -5.74 1.27 4.28
CA MET A 180 -5.10 2.34 5.04
C MET A 180 -6.12 3.18 5.83
N ALA A 181 -7.28 3.47 5.25
CA ALA A 181 -8.37 4.15 5.95
C ALA A 181 -8.90 3.32 7.12
N ALA A 182 -9.00 1.99 6.99
CA ALA A 182 -9.40 1.12 8.08
C ALA A 182 -8.37 1.12 9.22
N VAL A 183 -7.07 1.06 8.90
CA VAL A 183 -5.99 1.16 9.89
C VAL A 183 -5.99 2.53 10.56
N LEU A 184 -6.19 3.62 9.80
CA LEU A 184 -6.30 4.98 10.32
C LEU A 184 -7.45 5.10 11.32
N LEU A 185 -8.64 4.60 10.99
CA LEU A 185 -9.80 4.63 11.88
C LEU A 185 -9.49 3.96 13.21
N VAL A 186 -8.89 2.76 13.18
CA VAL A 186 -8.52 2.04 14.41
C VAL A 186 -7.41 2.76 15.20
N THR A 187 -6.51 3.47 14.52
CA THR A 187 -5.46 4.25 15.19
C THR A 187 -6.03 5.46 15.93
N LEU A 188 -7.12 6.05 15.44
CA LEU A 188 -7.76 7.25 16.01
C LEU A 188 -8.73 6.94 17.16
N ILE A 189 -9.34 5.75 17.16
CA ILE A 189 -10.25 5.27 18.23
C ILE A 189 -9.44 4.66 19.38
#